data_3fd8a34d653d012445d209b227a3a9fd
#
_entry.id   3fd8a34d653d012445d209b227a3a9fd
#
_cell.length_a   1.000
_cell.length_b   1.000
_cell.length_c   1.000
_cell.angle_alpha   90.00
_cell.angle_beta   90.00
_cell.angle_gamma   90.00
#
_symmetry.space_group_name_H-M   'P 1'
#
loop_
_entity.id
_entity.type
_entity.pdbx_description
1 polymer ?
#
loop_
_entity_poly.entity_id
_entity_poly.type
_entity_poly.pdbx_seq_one_letter_code
_entity_poly.pdbx_strand_id
1 'polypeptide(L)'
;QAMGGAKNHGIVMPDADLDQVVNDLSGAAFGSAGERCMALPVVVPVGEKTAIALREKLIPAIEALRVGVSTDAEAHYGPVVTAAHKQKIENWIQTGVDEGAELVIDGRGFKLQGHEDGFFVGPTLFDHVTTDMSAYKEEIFGPVLQMVRAESFEEAVSLPSKHQYGNGVALFTRNGHAAREFAARVDVGMVGINVPIPVPVAYHTFGGWKRSAFGDTNQHGMEGVKFWTKVKTVTQRWPDGGASADSAFVIPTMG
;
A
#
# COMPACT_ATOMS: atom_id res chain seq x y z
N GLN A 1 -2.76 -10.67 -15.89
CA GLN A 1 -2.58 -9.88 -14.67
C GLN A 1 -2.10 -10.80 -13.54
N ALA A 2 -1.12 -10.36 -12.78
CA ALA A 2 -0.67 -11.02 -11.57
C ALA A 2 -0.30 -9.94 -10.55
N MET A 3 -0.70 -10.15 -9.30
CA MET A 3 -0.34 -9.26 -8.19
C MET A 3 0.86 -9.85 -7.45
N GLY A 4 1.83 -8.99 -7.14
CA GLY A 4 2.98 -9.31 -6.31
C GLY A 4 2.82 -8.74 -4.91
N GLY A 5 3.93 -8.53 -4.20
CA GLY A 5 3.93 -7.94 -2.86
C GLY A 5 3.73 -6.42 -2.85
N ALA A 6 3.61 -5.87 -1.66
CA ALA A 6 3.50 -4.44 -1.43
C ALA A 6 4.32 -3.99 -0.21
N LYS A 7 4.77 -2.74 -0.22
CA LYS A 7 5.38 -2.06 0.92
C LYS A 7 4.99 -0.58 0.85
N ASN A 8 3.73 -0.31 1.19
CA ASN A 8 3.17 1.03 1.03
C ASN A 8 3.71 1.98 2.09
N HIS A 9 3.97 3.22 1.70
CA HIS A 9 4.52 4.25 2.56
C HIS A 9 3.47 5.32 2.87
N GLY A 10 3.35 5.73 4.13
CA GLY A 10 2.60 6.90 4.56
C GLY A 10 3.55 8.05 4.85
N ILE A 11 3.63 9.03 3.97
CA ILE A 11 4.50 10.19 4.12
C ILE A 11 3.79 11.23 4.99
N VAL A 12 4.46 11.74 6.01
CA VAL A 12 3.89 12.73 6.94
C VAL A 12 4.70 14.02 6.87
N MET A 13 4.13 15.05 6.24
CA MET A 13 4.77 16.36 6.13
C MET A 13 4.68 17.13 7.45
N PRO A 14 5.59 18.11 7.70
CA PRO A 14 5.60 18.89 8.94
C PRO A 14 4.33 19.69 9.22
N ASP A 15 3.53 19.97 8.19
CA ASP A 15 2.26 20.69 8.26
C ASP A 15 1.03 19.77 8.38
N ALA A 16 1.23 18.46 8.43
CA ALA A 16 0.15 17.49 8.54
C ALA A 16 -0.62 17.61 9.87
N ASP A 17 -1.87 17.22 9.86
CA ASP A 17 -2.66 17.04 11.08
C ASP A 17 -2.28 15.72 11.74
N LEU A 18 -1.47 15.77 12.80
CA LEU A 18 -0.97 14.55 13.45
C LEU A 18 -2.05 13.72 14.12
N ASP A 19 -3.15 14.32 14.57
CA ASP A 19 -4.26 13.55 15.15
C ASP A 19 -4.99 12.75 14.09
N GLN A 20 -5.23 13.34 12.91
CA GLN A 20 -5.73 12.62 11.75
C GLN A 20 -4.74 11.50 11.34
N VAL A 21 -3.45 11.82 11.22
CA VAL A 21 -2.42 10.86 10.82
C VAL A 21 -2.38 9.65 11.73
N VAL A 22 -2.41 9.85 13.06
CA VAL A 22 -2.37 8.76 14.04
C VAL A 22 -3.59 7.86 13.93
N ASN A 23 -4.78 8.44 13.81
CA ASN A 23 -6.02 7.70 13.61
C ASN A 23 -5.97 6.87 12.31
N ASP A 24 -5.56 7.49 11.22
CA ASP A 24 -5.49 6.87 9.90
C ASP A 24 -4.43 5.76 9.85
N LEU A 25 -3.25 5.99 10.43
CA LEU A 25 -2.18 4.98 10.49
C LEU A 25 -2.58 3.79 11.37
N SER A 26 -3.25 4.03 12.51
CA SER A 26 -3.72 2.95 13.38
C SER A 26 -4.66 1.99 12.61
N GLY A 27 -5.60 2.53 11.85
CA GLY A 27 -6.49 1.74 11.00
C GLY A 27 -5.78 1.10 9.80
N ALA A 28 -4.90 1.84 9.13
CA ALA A 28 -4.25 1.38 7.90
C ALA A 28 -3.11 0.38 8.13
N ALA A 29 -2.36 0.50 9.24
CA ALA A 29 -1.26 -0.40 9.55
C ALA A 29 -1.72 -1.69 10.25
N PHE A 30 -2.70 -1.57 11.17
CA PHE A 30 -3.08 -2.66 12.07
C PHE A 30 -4.44 -3.30 11.75
N GLY A 31 -5.32 -2.60 11.04
CA GLY A 31 -6.61 -3.15 10.63
C GLY A 31 -6.45 -4.45 9.85
N SER A 32 -7.29 -5.45 10.10
CA SER A 32 -7.16 -6.83 9.59
C SER A 32 -5.80 -7.47 9.92
N ALA A 33 -5.25 -7.19 11.11
CA ALA A 33 -3.91 -7.63 11.54
C ALA A 33 -2.79 -7.24 10.56
N GLY A 34 -2.93 -6.12 9.82
CA GLY A 34 -1.97 -5.70 8.79
C GLY A 34 -1.97 -6.55 7.52
N GLU A 35 -2.87 -7.51 7.40
CA GLU A 35 -2.99 -8.43 6.26
C GLU A 35 -3.87 -7.84 5.14
N ARG A 36 -3.46 -6.68 4.64
CA ARG A 36 -4.07 -5.99 3.48
C ARG A 36 -2.99 -5.63 2.47
N CYS A 37 -3.26 -5.85 1.18
CA CYS A 37 -2.39 -5.40 0.09
C CYS A 37 -2.16 -3.87 0.10
N MET A 38 -3.07 -3.11 0.68
CA MET A 38 -3.02 -1.64 0.78
C MET A 38 -2.74 -1.15 2.21
N ALA A 39 -2.40 -2.02 3.17
CA ALA A 39 -1.93 -1.59 4.48
C ALA A 39 -0.73 -0.62 4.36
N LEU A 40 -0.55 0.26 5.35
CA LEU A 40 0.61 1.14 5.46
C LEU A 40 1.62 0.59 6.48
N PRO A 41 2.49 -0.36 6.11
CA PRO A 41 3.50 -0.92 7.01
C PRO A 41 4.69 0.01 7.24
N VAL A 42 4.80 1.11 6.49
CA VAL A 42 5.87 2.10 6.62
C VAL A 42 5.29 3.48 6.79
N VAL A 43 5.73 4.21 7.81
CA VAL A 43 5.47 5.64 7.97
C VAL A 43 6.77 6.43 7.84
N VAL A 44 6.71 7.53 7.08
CA VAL A 44 7.86 8.38 6.77
C VAL A 44 7.58 9.82 7.23
N PRO A 45 7.89 10.16 8.49
CA PRO A 45 7.84 11.55 8.94
C PRO A 45 8.98 12.36 8.32
N VAL A 46 8.64 13.55 7.80
CA VAL A 46 9.61 14.49 7.21
C VAL A 46 10.09 15.48 8.26
N GLY A 47 11.38 15.41 8.55
CA GLY A 47 12.03 16.21 9.58
C GLY A 47 11.93 15.64 10.98
N GLU A 48 12.99 15.81 11.75
CA GLU A 48 13.13 15.23 13.10
C GLU A 48 12.02 15.64 14.07
N LYS A 49 11.59 16.90 14.03
CA LYS A 49 10.49 17.38 14.88
C LYS A 49 9.17 16.66 14.59
N THR A 50 8.89 16.39 13.32
CA THR A 50 7.70 15.63 12.90
C THR A 50 7.79 14.19 13.39
N ALA A 51 8.97 13.57 13.29
CA ALA A 51 9.19 12.20 13.73
C ALA A 51 8.95 12.04 15.24
N ILE A 52 9.53 12.94 16.05
CA ILE A 52 9.36 12.94 17.51
C ILE A 52 7.88 13.12 17.87
N ALA A 53 7.23 14.15 17.34
CA ALA A 53 5.84 14.46 17.67
C ALA A 53 4.88 13.35 17.21
N LEU A 54 5.13 12.73 16.04
CA LEU A 54 4.34 11.60 15.56
C LEU A 54 4.52 10.37 16.46
N ARG A 55 5.76 10.04 16.82
CA ARG A 55 6.09 8.91 17.70
C ARG A 55 5.40 9.04 19.06
N GLU A 56 5.46 10.22 19.68
CA GLU A 56 4.81 10.49 20.97
C GLU A 56 3.30 10.24 20.95
N LYS A 57 2.63 10.52 19.82
CA LYS A 57 1.20 10.28 19.64
C LYS A 57 0.88 8.85 19.22
N LEU A 58 1.74 8.21 18.41
CA LEU A 58 1.52 6.84 17.92
C LEU A 58 1.63 5.80 19.03
N ILE A 59 2.58 5.92 19.93
CA ILE A 59 2.80 4.94 21.01
C ILE A 59 1.51 4.68 21.80
N PRO A 60 0.89 5.68 22.44
CA PRO A 60 -0.33 5.43 23.22
C PRO A 60 -1.52 4.97 22.35
N ALA A 61 -1.59 5.39 21.08
CA ALA A 61 -2.65 4.95 20.17
C ALA A 61 -2.50 3.47 19.79
N ILE A 62 -1.27 3.00 19.59
CA ILE A 62 -0.97 1.59 19.27
C ILE A 62 -1.17 0.71 20.51
N GLU A 63 -0.74 1.16 21.68
CA GLU A 63 -0.94 0.44 22.95
C GLU A 63 -2.42 0.30 23.32
N ALA A 64 -3.27 1.24 22.90
CA ALA A 64 -4.72 1.19 23.09
C ALA A 64 -5.43 0.21 22.14
N LEU A 65 -4.74 -0.36 21.14
CA LEU A 65 -5.35 -1.31 20.22
C LEU A 65 -5.72 -2.61 20.93
N ARG A 66 -6.96 -3.03 20.74
CA ARG A 66 -7.50 -4.27 21.31
C ARG A 66 -7.50 -5.36 20.25
N VAL A 67 -6.75 -6.42 20.54
CA VAL A 67 -6.73 -7.64 19.73
C VAL A 67 -7.77 -8.60 20.29
N GLY A 68 -8.64 -9.14 19.44
CA GLY A 68 -9.72 -10.00 19.90
C GLY A 68 -10.31 -10.90 18.84
N VAL A 69 -11.33 -11.64 19.20
CA VAL A 69 -12.10 -12.49 18.27
C VAL A 69 -13.12 -11.66 17.49
N SER A 70 -13.60 -12.18 16.36
CA SER A 70 -14.56 -11.47 15.48
C SER A 70 -15.93 -11.18 16.14
N THR A 71 -16.25 -11.85 17.23
CA THR A 71 -17.48 -11.63 18.00
C THR A 71 -17.33 -10.57 19.10
N ASP A 72 -16.12 -10.11 19.38
CA ASP A 72 -15.84 -9.00 20.29
C ASP A 72 -15.99 -7.67 19.52
N ALA A 73 -17.08 -6.93 19.79
CA ALA A 73 -17.37 -5.65 19.14
C ALA A 73 -16.32 -4.56 19.43
N GLU A 74 -15.54 -4.72 20.50
CA GLU A 74 -14.50 -3.78 20.91
C GLU A 74 -13.12 -4.11 20.33
N ALA A 75 -12.97 -5.27 19.65
CA ALA A 75 -11.72 -5.66 19.04
C ALA A 75 -11.43 -4.81 17.78
N HIS A 76 -10.22 -4.27 17.68
CA HIS A 76 -9.78 -3.50 16.52
C HIS A 76 -9.31 -4.40 15.39
N TYR A 77 -8.74 -5.57 15.72
CA TYR A 77 -8.37 -6.59 14.75
C TYR A 77 -8.32 -7.99 15.36
N GLY A 78 -8.37 -8.99 14.51
CA GLY A 78 -8.40 -10.41 14.86
C GLY A 78 -7.07 -11.14 14.70
N PRO A 79 -7.12 -12.49 14.63
CA PRO A 79 -5.92 -13.30 14.41
C PRO A 79 -5.40 -13.16 12.97
N VAL A 80 -4.15 -13.50 12.77
CA VAL A 80 -3.57 -13.71 11.43
C VAL A 80 -4.04 -15.05 10.85
N VAL A 81 -3.82 -15.26 9.54
CA VAL A 81 -4.49 -16.32 8.76
C VAL A 81 -4.09 -17.75 9.18
N THR A 82 -2.84 -17.98 9.65
CA THR A 82 -2.34 -19.30 10.05
C THR A 82 -1.24 -19.22 11.12
N ALA A 83 -0.99 -20.33 11.83
CA ALA A 83 0.15 -20.44 12.75
C ALA A 83 1.50 -20.24 12.05
N ALA A 84 1.66 -20.79 10.85
CA ALA A 84 2.89 -20.62 10.06
C ALA A 84 3.12 -19.15 9.69
N HIS A 85 2.06 -18.41 9.40
CA HIS A 85 2.16 -16.98 9.11
C HIS A 85 2.48 -16.16 10.36
N LYS A 86 1.87 -16.50 11.51
CA LYS A 86 2.25 -15.91 12.81
C LYS A 86 3.76 -16.06 13.05
N GLN A 87 4.29 -17.27 12.90
CA GLN A 87 5.72 -17.52 13.07
C GLN A 87 6.58 -16.72 12.09
N LYS A 88 6.14 -16.60 10.83
CA LYS A 88 6.82 -15.77 9.83
C LYS A 88 6.86 -14.29 10.24
N ILE A 89 5.76 -13.74 10.75
CA ILE A 89 5.71 -12.35 11.23
C ILE A 89 6.66 -12.15 12.41
N GLU A 90 6.60 -13.04 13.41
CA GLU A 90 7.48 -12.97 14.59
C GLU A 90 8.96 -13.08 14.20
N ASN A 91 9.29 -13.91 13.21
CA ASN A 91 10.65 -14.00 12.66
C ASN A 91 11.07 -12.70 11.97
N TRP A 92 10.18 -12.03 11.23
CA TRP A 92 10.46 -10.72 10.63
C TRP A 92 10.67 -9.63 11.67
N ILE A 93 9.92 -9.67 12.78
CA ILE A 93 10.14 -8.74 13.89
C ILE A 93 11.53 -9.00 14.49
N GLN A 94 11.92 -10.27 14.69
CA GLN A 94 13.27 -10.59 15.15
C GLN A 94 14.35 -10.11 14.16
N THR A 95 14.14 -10.32 12.86
CA THR A 95 15.06 -9.83 11.82
C THR A 95 15.26 -8.31 11.92
N GLY A 96 14.18 -7.54 12.10
CA GLY A 96 14.28 -6.09 12.28
C GLY A 96 15.12 -5.69 13.51
N VAL A 97 14.97 -6.42 14.61
CA VAL A 97 15.80 -6.22 15.82
C VAL A 97 17.28 -6.54 15.53
N ASP A 98 17.54 -7.68 14.89
CA ASP A 98 18.91 -8.14 14.58
C ASP A 98 19.62 -7.21 13.59
N GLU A 99 18.85 -6.56 12.69
CA GLU A 99 19.36 -5.56 11.75
C GLU A 99 19.56 -4.17 12.37
N GLY A 100 19.15 -3.98 13.65
CA GLY A 100 19.42 -2.77 14.43
C GLY A 100 18.30 -1.72 14.43
N ALA A 101 17.09 -2.07 13.98
CA ALA A 101 15.93 -1.20 14.16
C ALA A 101 15.56 -1.07 15.65
N GLU A 102 15.13 0.11 16.08
CA GLU A 102 14.65 0.32 17.45
C GLU A 102 13.25 -0.31 17.60
N LEU A 103 13.14 -1.35 18.40
CA LEU A 103 11.86 -1.96 18.74
C LEU A 103 11.18 -1.14 19.85
N VAL A 104 10.19 -0.34 19.48
CA VAL A 104 9.46 0.56 20.40
C VAL A 104 8.30 -0.17 21.08
N ILE A 105 7.55 -0.96 20.32
CA ILE A 105 6.46 -1.82 20.82
C ILE A 105 6.66 -3.21 20.24
N ASP A 106 6.63 -4.25 21.09
CA ASP A 106 6.84 -5.64 20.69
C ASP A 106 5.53 -6.43 20.78
N GLY A 107 5.02 -6.85 19.63
CA GLY A 107 3.80 -7.64 19.53
C GLY A 107 4.02 -9.15 19.57
N ARG A 108 5.26 -9.63 19.67
CA ARG A 108 5.58 -11.06 19.73
C ARG A 108 5.10 -11.69 21.02
N GLY A 109 4.76 -12.98 20.93
CA GLY A 109 4.33 -13.74 22.10
C GLY A 109 2.97 -13.32 22.67
N PHE A 110 2.22 -12.46 21.99
CA PHE A 110 0.88 -12.06 22.41
C PHE A 110 -0.03 -13.29 22.54
N LYS A 111 -0.78 -13.36 23.64
CA LYS A 111 -1.80 -14.40 23.89
C LYS A 111 -3.11 -13.75 24.28
N LEU A 112 -4.17 -14.12 23.58
CA LEU A 112 -5.51 -13.71 23.93
C LEU A 112 -6.08 -14.67 24.98
N GLN A 113 -6.52 -14.14 26.11
CA GLN A 113 -7.09 -14.95 27.20
C GLN A 113 -8.29 -15.75 26.71
N GLY A 114 -8.29 -17.07 26.97
CA GLY A 114 -9.31 -18.01 26.51
C GLY A 114 -9.16 -18.47 25.06
N HIS A 115 -8.12 -17.97 24.35
CA HIS A 115 -7.81 -18.33 22.96
C HIS A 115 -6.28 -18.46 22.78
N GLU A 116 -5.59 -19.04 23.72
CA GLU A 116 -4.12 -19.11 23.82
C GLU A 116 -3.47 -19.84 22.64
N ASP A 117 -4.19 -20.78 22.02
CA ASP A 117 -3.77 -21.50 20.82
C ASP A 117 -4.09 -20.77 19.52
N GLY A 118 -4.69 -19.57 19.59
CA GLY A 118 -5.04 -18.75 18.44
C GLY A 118 -3.82 -18.09 17.81
N PHE A 119 -3.96 -17.70 16.55
CA PHE A 119 -2.88 -17.11 15.75
C PHE A 119 -2.81 -15.59 15.91
N PHE A 120 -2.93 -15.09 17.13
CA PHE A 120 -2.89 -13.66 17.42
C PHE A 120 -1.45 -13.15 17.51
N VAL A 121 -1.22 -11.97 16.96
CA VAL A 121 0.03 -11.20 17.06
C VAL A 121 -0.33 -9.80 17.57
N GLY A 122 0.38 -9.33 18.57
CA GLY A 122 0.21 -7.95 19.05
C GLY A 122 0.72 -6.92 18.05
N PRO A 123 0.34 -5.65 18.21
CA PRO A 123 0.86 -4.59 17.37
C PRO A 123 2.35 -4.36 17.64
N THR A 124 3.12 -4.14 16.58
CA THR A 124 4.56 -3.85 16.67
C THR A 124 4.88 -2.51 16.04
N LEU A 125 5.71 -1.73 16.71
CA LEU A 125 6.25 -0.48 16.19
C LEU A 125 7.78 -0.52 16.22
N PHE A 126 8.38 -0.29 15.05
CA PHE A 126 9.80 -0.01 14.91
C PHE A 126 10.06 1.46 14.61
N ASP A 127 11.14 2.01 15.15
CA ASP A 127 11.71 3.30 14.76
C ASP A 127 13.14 3.11 14.24
N HIS A 128 13.71 4.15 13.63
CA HIS A 128 15.05 4.14 13.04
C HIS A 128 15.28 3.00 12.05
N VAL A 129 14.24 2.60 11.33
CA VAL A 129 14.37 1.64 10.24
C VAL A 129 15.07 2.29 9.05
N THR A 130 16.03 1.58 8.45
CA THR A 130 16.79 2.06 7.29
C THR A 130 16.44 1.28 6.02
N THR A 131 16.74 1.84 4.85
CA THR A 131 16.35 1.27 3.55
C THR A 131 17.15 0.03 3.15
N ASP A 132 18.26 -0.27 3.81
CA ASP A 132 19.08 -1.46 3.59
C ASP A 132 18.64 -2.67 4.41
N MET A 133 17.83 -2.47 5.44
CA MET A 133 17.25 -3.56 6.24
C MET A 133 16.34 -4.46 5.41
N SER A 134 16.44 -5.78 5.62
CA SER A 134 15.57 -6.77 4.95
C SER A 134 14.12 -6.62 5.38
N ALA A 135 13.89 -6.28 6.66
CA ALA A 135 12.57 -6.02 7.19
C ALA A 135 11.87 -4.81 6.51
N TYR A 136 12.63 -3.82 6.00
CA TYR A 136 12.09 -2.74 5.17
C TYR A 136 11.84 -3.19 3.73
N LYS A 137 12.76 -3.95 3.13
CA LYS A 137 12.68 -4.34 1.71
C LYS A 137 11.55 -5.32 1.43
N GLU A 138 11.23 -6.21 2.38
CA GLU A 138 10.29 -7.30 2.16
C GLU A 138 8.92 -7.03 2.80
N GLU A 139 7.88 -7.62 2.22
CA GLU A 139 6.52 -7.56 2.74
C GLU A 139 6.37 -8.51 3.94
N ILE A 140 6.09 -7.95 5.13
CA ILE A 140 5.85 -8.75 6.35
C ILE A 140 4.44 -9.32 6.36
N PHE A 141 3.45 -8.53 5.94
CA PHE A 141 2.02 -8.86 5.89
C PHE A 141 1.46 -9.21 7.27
N GLY A 142 1.69 -8.35 8.23
CA GLY A 142 1.30 -8.51 9.64
C GLY A 142 1.18 -7.16 10.35
N PRO A 143 0.79 -7.13 11.65
CA PRO A 143 0.55 -5.90 12.40
C PRO A 143 1.87 -5.24 12.84
N VAL A 144 2.69 -4.84 11.88
CA VAL A 144 4.03 -4.26 12.07
C VAL A 144 4.13 -2.94 11.32
N LEU A 145 4.28 -1.85 12.06
CA LEU A 145 4.53 -0.52 11.55
C LEU A 145 6.00 -0.15 11.72
N GLN A 146 6.62 0.34 10.66
CA GLN A 146 8.03 0.74 10.60
C GLN A 146 8.13 2.24 10.36
N MET A 147 8.84 2.97 11.22
CA MET A 147 9.13 4.38 11.02
C MET A 147 10.49 4.53 10.35
N VAL A 148 10.49 5.13 9.16
CA VAL A 148 11.67 5.49 8.37
C VAL A 148 11.71 7.00 8.30
N ARG A 149 12.71 7.63 8.89
CA ARG A 149 12.82 9.08 8.97
C ARG A 149 13.37 9.65 7.66
N ALA A 150 12.77 10.73 7.16
CA ALA A 150 13.26 11.48 6.02
C ALA A 150 13.62 12.92 6.44
N GLU A 151 14.72 13.45 5.94
CA GLU A 151 15.16 14.81 6.24
C GLU A 151 14.44 15.87 5.39
N SER A 152 13.96 15.48 4.20
CA SER A 152 13.38 16.40 3.23
C SER A 152 12.22 15.81 2.44
N PHE A 153 11.47 16.67 1.77
CA PHE A 153 10.45 16.27 0.80
C PHE A 153 11.03 15.43 -0.34
N GLU A 154 12.22 15.78 -0.83
CA GLU A 154 12.91 15.06 -1.90
C GLU A 154 13.22 13.61 -1.51
N GLU A 155 13.68 13.41 -0.29
CA GLU A 155 13.92 12.08 0.24
C GLU A 155 12.61 11.31 0.42
N ALA A 156 11.57 11.95 0.94
CA ALA A 156 10.25 11.35 1.12
C ALA A 156 9.61 10.89 -0.20
N VAL A 157 9.82 11.61 -1.31
CA VAL A 157 9.41 11.18 -2.66
C VAL A 157 10.27 10.01 -3.14
N SER A 158 11.57 10.05 -2.85
CA SER A 158 12.55 9.06 -3.31
C SER A 158 12.33 7.67 -2.68
N LEU A 159 11.97 7.59 -1.39
CA LEU A 159 11.83 6.33 -0.66
C LEU A 159 10.83 5.36 -1.33
N PRO A 160 9.55 5.70 -1.53
CA PRO A 160 8.61 4.82 -2.22
C PRO A 160 8.95 4.65 -3.70
N SER A 161 9.54 5.68 -4.35
CA SER A 161 9.91 5.61 -5.77
C SER A 161 11.01 4.62 -6.05
N LYS A 162 12.01 4.50 -5.17
CA LYS A 162 13.13 3.55 -5.30
C LYS A 162 12.82 2.15 -4.75
N HIS A 163 11.75 2.00 -3.98
CA HIS A 163 11.38 0.70 -3.45
C HIS A 163 11.00 -0.28 -4.57
N GLN A 164 11.29 -1.58 -4.38
CA GLN A 164 10.97 -2.62 -5.36
C GLN A 164 9.47 -2.80 -5.62
N TYR A 165 8.63 -2.45 -4.67
CA TYR A 165 7.18 -2.45 -4.79
C TYR A 165 6.65 -1.05 -5.06
N GLY A 166 5.52 -0.95 -5.78
CA GLY A 166 4.88 0.32 -6.12
C GLY A 166 3.36 0.18 -6.17
N ASN A 167 2.75 -0.42 -5.14
CA ASN A 167 1.31 -0.62 -5.10
C ASN A 167 0.57 0.66 -4.70
N GLY A 168 0.83 1.20 -3.52
CA GLY A 168 0.19 2.39 -3.01
C GLY A 168 1.13 3.26 -2.18
N VAL A 169 0.75 4.52 -2.02
CA VAL A 169 1.41 5.49 -1.15
C VAL A 169 0.39 6.50 -0.66
N ALA A 170 0.55 7.00 0.56
CA ALA A 170 -0.23 8.11 1.10
C ALA A 170 0.67 9.28 1.43
N LEU A 171 0.19 10.52 1.22
CA LEU A 171 0.82 11.74 1.68
C LEU A 171 -0.15 12.50 2.58
N PHE A 172 0.28 12.84 3.77
CA PHE A 172 -0.43 13.69 4.71
C PHE A 172 0.17 15.08 4.75
N THR A 173 -0.59 16.08 4.33
CA THR A 173 -0.16 17.49 4.25
C THR A 173 -1.36 18.41 4.13
N ARG A 174 -1.21 19.66 4.56
CA ARG A 174 -2.15 20.75 4.30
C ARG A 174 -1.73 21.62 3.11
N ASN A 175 -0.56 21.34 2.52
CA ASN A 175 0.02 22.10 1.43
C ASN A 175 -0.37 21.49 0.07
N GLY A 176 -1.29 22.14 -0.65
CA GLY A 176 -1.75 21.68 -1.97
C GLY A 176 -0.65 21.69 -3.06
N HIS A 177 0.41 22.49 -2.92
CA HIS A 177 1.55 22.45 -3.85
C HIS A 177 2.36 21.17 -3.61
N ALA A 178 2.74 20.88 -2.37
CA ALA A 178 3.43 19.66 -2.02
C ALA A 178 2.65 18.39 -2.44
N ALA A 179 1.32 18.41 -2.28
CA ALA A 179 0.46 17.30 -2.70
C ALA A 179 0.51 17.08 -4.23
N ARG A 180 0.44 18.13 -5.04
CA ARG A 180 0.54 18.01 -6.51
C ARG A 180 1.91 17.56 -6.97
N GLU A 181 2.97 18.13 -6.40
CA GLU A 181 4.36 17.74 -6.71
C GLU A 181 4.62 16.28 -6.38
N PHE A 182 4.18 15.84 -5.19
CA PHE A 182 4.31 14.45 -4.77
C PHE A 182 3.60 13.50 -5.74
N ALA A 183 2.32 13.76 -6.02
CA ALA A 183 1.51 12.90 -6.90
C ALA A 183 2.07 12.83 -8.34
N ALA A 184 2.68 13.92 -8.83
CA ALA A 184 3.28 13.95 -10.16
C ALA A 184 4.63 13.22 -10.26
N ARG A 185 5.35 13.08 -9.14
CA ARG A 185 6.75 12.62 -9.14
C ARG A 185 6.96 11.24 -8.57
N VAL A 186 6.04 10.75 -7.74
CA VAL A 186 6.22 9.45 -7.09
C VAL A 186 5.93 8.29 -8.05
N ASP A 187 6.84 7.30 -8.11
CA ASP A 187 6.73 6.12 -8.97
C ASP A 187 5.96 4.98 -8.29
N VAL A 188 4.65 5.21 -8.07
CA VAL A 188 3.73 4.26 -7.41
C VAL A 188 2.38 4.31 -8.11
N GLY A 189 1.70 3.18 -8.22
CA GLY A 189 0.48 3.04 -9.01
C GLY A 189 -0.77 3.72 -8.43
N MET A 190 -0.87 3.87 -7.10
CA MET A 190 -2.00 4.51 -6.42
C MET A 190 -1.50 5.50 -5.37
N VAL A 191 -2.00 6.73 -5.42
CA VAL A 191 -1.59 7.83 -4.54
C VAL A 191 -2.79 8.38 -3.80
N GLY A 192 -2.71 8.40 -2.46
CA GLY A 192 -3.68 9.06 -1.58
C GLY A 192 -3.13 10.37 -1.04
N ILE A 193 -3.92 11.43 -1.08
CA ILE A 193 -3.62 12.71 -0.41
C ILE A 193 -4.58 12.83 0.77
N ASN A 194 -4.04 12.75 1.99
CA ASN A 194 -4.82 12.67 3.23
C ASN A 194 -5.83 11.49 3.24
N VAL A 195 -5.53 10.45 2.48
CA VAL A 195 -6.27 9.19 2.40
C VAL A 195 -5.27 8.06 2.58
N PRO A 196 -5.31 7.32 3.69
CA PRO A 196 -4.29 6.33 4.03
C PRO A 196 -4.28 5.11 3.11
N ILE A 197 -5.47 4.71 2.63
CA ILE A 197 -5.65 3.54 1.77
C ILE A 197 -6.39 3.98 0.50
N PRO A 198 -5.67 4.43 -0.56
CA PRO A 198 -6.27 5.01 -1.78
C PRO A 198 -6.83 3.93 -2.73
N VAL A 199 -7.65 3.01 -2.22
CA VAL A 199 -8.31 2.00 -3.06
C VAL A 199 -9.39 2.68 -3.91
N PRO A 200 -9.35 2.55 -5.25
CA PRO A 200 -10.31 3.19 -6.13
C PRO A 200 -11.65 2.47 -6.12
N VAL A 201 -12.70 3.20 -6.48
CA VAL A 201 -13.99 2.60 -6.84
C VAL A 201 -13.89 1.82 -8.15
N ALA A 202 -14.81 0.89 -8.40
CA ALA A 202 -14.71 -0.14 -9.44
C ALA A 202 -14.57 0.35 -10.89
N TYR A 203 -14.86 1.61 -11.20
CA TYR A 203 -14.69 2.19 -12.54
C TYR A 203 -13.34 2.87 -12.76
N HIS A 204 -12.49 2.99 -11.72
CA HIS A 204 -11.09 3.39 -11.83
C HIS A 204 -10.18 2.17 -11.69
N THR A 205 -9.01 2.25 -12.30
CA THR A 205 -8.07 1.14 -12.28
C THR A 205 -7.47 0.94 -10.88
N PHE A 206 -7.44 -0.31 -10.40
CA PHE A 206 -6.63 -0.69 -9.25
C PHE A 206 -5.20 -0.87 -9.77
N GLY A 207 -4.41 0.21 -9.66
CA GLY A 207 -3.05 0.27 -10.20
C GLY A 207 -2.04 -0.31 -9.24
N GLY A 208 -1.05 -0.99 -9.78
CA GLY A 208 0.17 -1.38 -9.08
C GLY A 208 1.30 -1.32 -10.08
N TRP A 209 2.46 -0.80 -9.67
CA TRP A 209 3.64 -0.69 -10.51
C TRP A 209 4.75 -1.59 -10.00
N LYS A 210 5.82 -1.70 -10.76
CA LYS A 210 7.03 -2.46 -10.43
C LYS A 210 6.70 -3.93 -10.09
N ARG A 211 7.25 -4.46 -8.99
CA ARG A 211 6.98 -5.85 -8.56
C ARG A 211 5.64 -6.04 -7.83
N SER A 212 4.83 -4.98 -7.72
CA SER A 212 3.49 -5.11 -7.13
C SER A 212 2.42 -5.60 -8.11
N ALA A 213 2.59 -5.35 -9.42
CA ALA A 213 1.65 -5.84 -10.42
C ALA A 213 2.37 -6.13 -11.74
N PHE A 214 1.96 -7.20 -12.41
CA PHE A 214 2.51 -7.68 -13.67
C PHE A 214 1.40 -7.83 -14.70
N GLY A 215 1.69 -7.44 -15.95
CA GLY A 215 0.78 -7.45 -17.09
C GLY A 215 0.51 -6.04 -17.61
N ASP A 216 0.00 -5.95 -18.83
CA ASP A 216 -0.17 -4.67 -19.56
C ASP A 216 -1.41 -3.90 -19.09
N THR A 217 -2.35 -4.56 -18.43
CA THR A 217 -3.59 -3.96 -17.91
C THR A 217 -3.78 -4.29 -16.44
N ASN A 218 -4.40 -3.35 -15.71
CA ASN A 218 -4.75 -3.53 -14.30
C ASN A 218 -6.20 -4.01 -14.12
N GLN A 219 -6.60 -4.27 -12.89
CA GLN A 219 -7.97 -4.61 -12.53
C GLN A 219 -8.85 -3.36 -12.55
N HIS A 220 -10.15 -3.57 -12.58
CA HIS A 220 -11.19 -2.57 -12.54
C HIS A 220 -11.30 -1.70 -13.80
N GLY A 221 -12.40 -0.99 -13.90
CA GLY A 221 -12.68 -0.06 -15.00
C GLY A 221 -12.57 -0.70 -16.38
N MET A 222 -12.26 0.12 -17.36
CA MET A 222 -12.08 -0.33 -18.75
C MET A 222 -10.90 -1.28 -18.95
N GLU A 223 -9.90 -1.21 -18.09
CA GLU A 223 -8.76 -2.12 -18.13
C GLU A 223 -9.19 -3.57 -17.82
N GLY A 224 -10.08 -3.75 -16.84
CA GLY A 224 -10.66 -5.06 -16.55
C GLY A 224 -11.51 -5.59 -17.72
N VAL A 225 -12.26 -4.74 -18.39
CA VAL A 225 -13.03 -5.13 -19.61
C VAL A 225 -12.07 -5.58 -20.72
N LYS A 226 -11.04 -4.79 -21.01
CA LYS A 226 -10.02 -5.14 -22.02
C LYS A 226 -9.31 -6.46 -21.72
N PHE A 227 -9.04 -6.74 -20.46
CA PHE A 227 -8.40 -7.98 -20.04
C PHE A 227 -9.22 -9.24 -20.38
N TRP A 228 -10.55 -9.17 -20.19
CA TRP A 228 -11.45 -10.31 -20.39
C TRP A 228 -12.04 -10.39 -21.80
N THR A 229 -11.73 -9.46 -22.69
CA THR A 229 -12.29 -9.39 -24.04
C THR A 229 -11.20 -9.33 -25.10
N LYS A 230 -11.60 -9.55 -26.35
CA LYS A 230 -10.75 -9.38 -27.52
C LYS A 230 -11.37 -8.35 -28.46
N VAL A 231 -10.56 -7.49 -29.01
CA VAL A 231 -10.97 -6.54 -30.05
C VAL A 231 -11.00 -7.28 -31.39
N LYS A 232 -12.13 -7.14 -32.12
CA LYS A 232 -12.27 -7.60 -33.48
C LYS A 232 -12.44 -6.40 -34.40
N THR A 233 -11.58 -6.25 -35.38
CA THR A 233 -11.72 -5.25 -36.44
C THR A 233 -12.50 -5.85 -37.61
N VAL A 234 -13.54 -5.15 -38.02
CA VAL A 234 -14.34 -5.55 -39.17
C VAL A 234 -14.34 -4.39 -40.16
N THR A 235 -13.83 -4.65 -41.37
CA THR A 235 -13.90 -3.71 -42.50
C THR A 235 -14.96 -4.23 -43.46
N GLN A 236 -15.92 -3.40 -43.84
CA GLN A 236 -17.03 -3.77 -44.67
C GLN A 236 -17.14 -2.85 -45.88
N ARG A 237 -17.53 -3.42 -47.02
CA ARG A 237 -17.91 -2.71 -48.24
C ARG A 237 -19.19 -3.35 -48.77
N TRP A 238 -20.19 -2.54 -48.99
CA TRP A 238 -21.46 -2.98 -49.56
C TRP A 238 -21.55 -2.46 -51.00
N PRO A 239 -21.31 -3.30 -51.99
CA PRO A 239 -21.48 -2.91 -53.38
C PRO A 239 -22.95 -2.74 -53.69
N ASP A 240 -23.32 -1.68 -54.37
CA ASP A 240 -24.70 -1.31 -54.78
C ASP A 240 -25.12 -1.91 -56.14
N GLY A 241 -24.62 -3.12 -56.43
CA GLY A 241 -25.02 -3.93 -57.57
C GLY A 241 -24.66 -3.41 -58.96
N GLY A 242 -24.03 -2.25 -59.08
CA GLY A 242 -23.59 -1.63 -60.32
C GLY A 242 -22.08 -1.46 -60.49
N ALA A 243 -21.27 -1.96 -59.56
CA ALA A 243 -19.81 -1.81 -59.64
C ALA A 243 -19.23 -2.73 -60.71
N SER A 244 -18.60 -2.18 -61.71
CA SER A 244 -17.82 -2.92 -62.72
C SER A 244 -16.68 -3.72 -62.06
N ALA A 245 -16.33 -4.85 -62.64
CA ALA A 245 -15.26 -5.76 -62.18
C ALA A 245 -13.87 -5.06 -62.02
N ASP A 246 -13.69 -3.86 -62.58
CA ASP A 246 -12.43 -3.10 -62.58
C ASP A 246 -12.03 -2.50 -61.22
N SER A 247 -12.93 -2.52 -60.22
CA SER A 247 -12.64 -1.95 -58.89
C SER A 247 -12.23 -2.99 -57.83
N ALA A 248 -11.99 -4.25 -58.21
CA ALA A 248 -11.78 -5.36 -57.26
C ALA A 248 -10.49 -5.24 -56.40
N PHE A 249 -9.52 -4.43 -56.82
CA PHE A 249 -8.21 -4.27 -56.16
C PHE A 249 -7.90 -2.85 -55.69
N VAL A 250 -8.89 -1.99 -55.59
CA VAL A 250 -8.65 -0.63 -55.08
C VAL A 250 -8.70 -0.66 -53.54
N ILE A 251 -7.57 -0.39 -52.92
CA ILE A 251 -7.48 -0.17 -51.46
C ILE A 251 -8.19 1.16 -51.14
N PRO A 252 -9.19 1.16 -50.27
CA PRO A 252 -9.85 2.43 -49.88
C PRO A 252 -8.82 3.35 -49.24
N THR A 253 -8.55 4.48 -49.83
CA THR A 253 -7.83 5.60 -49.20
C THR A 253 -8.86 6.56 -48.61
N MET A 254 -8.55 7.07 -47.39
CA MET A 254 -9.34 8.14 -46.85
C MET A 254 -9.11 9.40 -47.67
N GLY A 255 -10.13 9.86 -48.40
CA GLY A 255 -10.20 11.12 -49.10
C GLY A 255 -10.81 12.18 -48.26
#